data_79f4fa5d6519e5eecc854d8b0bf9e4ca
#
_entry.id   79f4fa5d6519e5eecc854d8b0bf9e4ca
#
_cell.length_a   1.000
_cell.length_b   1.000
_cell.length_c   1.000
_cell.angle_alpha   90.00
_cell.angle_beta   90.00
_cell.angle_gamma   90.00
#
_symmetry.space_group_name_H-M   'P 1'
#
loop_
_entity.id
_entity.type
_entity.pdbx_description
1 polymer ?
#
loop_
_entity_poly.entity_id
_entity_poly.type
_entity_poly.pdbx_seq_one_letter_code
_entity_poly.pdbx_strand_id
1 'polypeptide(L)'
;MPWALAVLAAAGWFESTAGAQTPQIGLAPTAQQAAQIPVVPQARFVVLLDAAHGGSDAGASLANGQTEKSFTLALSVRLRSLLAARGIQVVTTRESDAAVDPNRRAEIANHALAQACLSLHASESGSGVHLFASSLSPAQPARFAAWKTAQAAWVTRSLALTGAINAALQQAGIHVTLSRTSLPVVDSMACPAVAVEIAPDHAAASQTVHSDLDDPEYLTRVAEALAAALIEWRTEAHPL
;
A
#
# COMPACT_ATOMS: atom_id res chain seq x y z
N MET A 1 -66.75 40.62 -31.52
CA MET A 1 -68.11 40.10 -31.83
C MET A 1 -68.28 38.77 -31.16
N PRO A 2 -69.45 38.55 -30.67
CA PRO A 2 -69.67 38.16 -29.26
C PRO A 2 -70.40 36.81 -29.14
N TRP A 3 -70.87 36.54 -27.96
CA TRP A 3 -71.97 35.64 -27.51
C TRP A 3 -71.40 34.53 -26.58
N ALA A 4 -71.64 34.63 -25.35
CA ALA A 4 -72.81 34.71 -24.50
C ALA A 4 -73.19 33.35 -23.89
N LEU A 5 -73.09 33.33 -22.53
CA LEU A 5 -74.07 32.83 -21.54
C LEU A 5 -74.66 31.41 -21.70
N ALA A 6 -74.47 30.61 -20.68
CA ALA A 6 -75.63 30.07 -19.95
C ALA A 6 -75.17 29.49 -18.58
N VAL A 7 -75.75 30.11 -17.53
CA VAL A 7 -75.84 29.66 -16.14
C VAL A 7 -76.97 28.62 -16.06
N LEU A 8 -76.65 27.48 -15.39
CA LEU A 8 -77.71 26.68 -14.77
C LEU A 8 -77.28 26.18 -13.41
N ALA A 9 -77.87 26.68 -12.41
CA ALA A 9 -77.83 26.21 -11.06
C ALA A 9 -78.72 24.97 -10.90
N ALA A 10 -78.24 23.99 -10.23
CA ALA A 10 -79.06 22.91 -9.65
C ALA A 10 -78.58 22.63 -8.23
N ALA A 11 -79.45 22.94 -7.31
CA ALA A 11 -79.35 22.61 -5.90
C ALA A 11 -79.62 21.11 -5.73
N GLY A 12 -78.85 20.46 -4.97
CA GLY A 12 -79.02 19.01 -4.63
C GLY A 12 -78.46 18.75 -3.24
N TRP A 13 -79.32 18.78 -2.32
CA TRP A 13 -79.46 18.10 -1.01
C TRP A 13 -78.22 17.44 -0.39
N PHE A 14 -77.87 17.94 0.80
CA PHE A 14 -77.02 17.33 1.80
C PHE A 14 -77.69 16.11 2.39
N GLU A 15 -77.08 14.92 2.24
CA GLU A 15 -77.28 13.79 3.16
C GLU A 15 -76.05 13.58 3.96
N SER A 16 -76.09 13.89 5.20
CA SER A 16 -75.04 13.70 6.18
C SER A 16 -75.17 12.26 6.72
N THR A 17 -74.34 11.36 6.22
CA THR A 17 -74.16 10.07 6.85
C THR A 17 -72.94 10.13 7.78
N ALA A 18 -73.24 10.19 9.09
CA ALA A 18 -72.24 10.02 10.12
C ALA A 18 -71.66 8.57 10.07
N GLY A 19 -70.55 8.38 9.39
CA GLY A 19 -69.77 7.15 9.44
C GLY A 19 -68.96 7.13 10.71
N ALA A 20 -69.26 6.23 11.60
CA ALA A 20 -68.47 5.93 12.79
C ALA A 20 -67.07 5.47 12.39
N GLN A 21 -66.04 6.30 12.63
CA GLN A 21 -64.65 5.91 12.50
C GLN A 21 -64.28 5.02 13.69
N THR A 22 -64.09 3.71 13.44
CA THR A 22 -63.44 2.80 14.37
C THR A 22 -61.97 3.25 14.53
N PRO A 23 -61.43 3.37 15.75
CA PRO A 23 -60.04 3.68 15.93
C PRO A 23 -59.21 2.48 15.43
N GLN A 24 -58.42 2.69 14.35
CA GLN A 24 -57.38 1.77 13.96
C GLN A 24 -56.30 1.82 15.02
N ILE A 25 -56.19 0.76 15.79
CA ILE A 25 -55.04 0.52 16.65
C ILE A 25 -53.86 0.31 15.72
N GLY A 26 -53.01 1.32 15.61
CA GLY A 26 -51.75 1.21 14.89
C GLY A 26 -50.93 0.13 15.50
N LEU A 27 -50.74 -0.96 14.73
CA LEU A 27 -49.75 -1.98 15.06
C LEU A 27 -48.39 -1.27 15.24
N ALA A 28 -47.80 -1.42 16.42
CA ALA A 28 -46.46 -0.95 16.69
C ALA A 28 -45.53 -1.49 15.60
N PRO A 29 -44.55 -0.69 15.14
CA PRO A 29 -43.58 -1.16 14.15
C PRO A 29 -42.86 -2.36 14.71
N THR A 30 -43.02 -3.49 14.02
CA THR A 30 -42.32 -4.73 14.34
C THR A 30 -40.83 -4.43 14.50
N ALA A 31 -40.23 -4.91 15.58
CA ALA A 31 -38.85 -4.76 16.00
C ALA A 31 -37.85 -5.46 15.02
N GLN A 32 -37.93 -5.13 13.74
CA GLN A 32 -37.08 -5.67 12.67
C GLN A 32 -36.29 -4.61 11.91
N GLN A 33 -36.27 -3.38 12.41
CA GLN A 33 -35.18 -2.49 12.08
C GLN A 33 -34.00 -2.81 13.01
N ALA A 34 -33.35 -3.96 12.75
CA ALA A 34 -32.02 -4.19 13.26
C ALA A 34 -31.18 -2.99 12.85
N ALA A 35 -30.76 -2.20 13.84
CA ALA A 35 -29.90 -1.06 13.62
C ALA A 35 -28.72 -1.55 12.75
N GLN A 36 -28.67 -1.10 11.50
CA GLN A 36 -27.50 -1.30 10.66
C GLN A 36 -26.39 -0.52 11.36
N ILE A 37 -25.56 -1.26 12.10
CA ILE A 37 -24.33 -0.73 12.66
C ILE A 37 -23.57 -0.17 11.45
N PRO A 38 -23.28 1.14 11.41
CA PRO A 38 -22.51 1.69 10.29
C PRO A 38 -21.20 0.94 10.24
N VAL A 39 -20.97 0.18 9.16
CA VAL A 39 -19.68 -0.43 8.89
C VAL A 39 -18.73 0.74 8.67
N VAL A 40 -17.98 1.08 9.70
CA VAL A 40 -16.88 2.06 9.58
C VAL A 40 -15.91 1.44 8.59
N PRO A 41 -15.64 2.08 7.43
CA PRO A 41 -14.66 1.55 6.49
C PRO A 41 -13.34 1.41 7.23
N GLN A 42 -12.88 0.18 7.42
CA GLN A 42 -11.54 -0.02 7.97
C GLN A 42 -10.54 0.67 7.05
N ALA A 43 -9.70 1.52 7.61
CA ALA A 43 -8.64 2.17 6.86
C ALA A 43 -7.83 1.07 6.15
N ARG A 44 -7.79 1.13 4.82
CA ARG A 44 -7.07 0.12 4.03
C ARG A 44 -5.59 0.27 4.30
N PHE A 45 -4.93 -0.83 4.64
CA PHE A 45 -3.49 -0.83 4.76
C PHE A 45 -2.87 -0.78 3.36
N VAL A 46 -2.09 0.27 3.10
CA VAL A 46 -1.48 0.54 1.80
C VAL A 46 0.02 0.33 1.88
N VAL A 47 0.56 -0.48 0.99
CA VAL A 47 2.01 -0.64 0.77
C VAL A 47 2.39 0.04 -0.54
N LEU A 48 3.43 0.85 -0.52
CA LEU A 48 4.07 1.33 -1.74
C LEU A 48 5.22 0.41 -2.11
N LEU A 49 5.29 0.03 -3.38
CA LEU A 49 6.44 -0.61 -4.00
C LEU A 49 7.03 0.34 -5.06
N ASP A 50 8.25 0.77 -4.83
CA ASP A 50 9.02 1.56 -5.78
C ASP A 50 9.98 0.63 -6.52
N ALA A 51 9.66 0.28 -7.75
CA ALA A 51 10.57 -0.44 -8.63
C ALA A 51 11.59 0.55 -9.19
N ALA A 52 12.81 0.54 -8.67
CA ALA A 52 13.87 1.47 -9.05
C ALA A 52 14.16 1.43 -10.56
N HIS A 53 14.73 2.51 -11.08
CA HIS A 53 15.09 2.68 -12.49
C HIS A 53 13.87 2.62 -13.44
N GLY A 54 14.11 2.49 -14.74
CA GLY A 54 13.06 2.39 -15.77
C GLY A 54 13.27 3.33 -16.96
N GLY A 55 12.71 2.99 -18.10
CA GLY A 55 12.91 3.72 -19.35
C GLY A 55 14.36 3.69 -19.80
N SER A 56 14.97 4.86 -20.00
CA SER A 56 16.38 5.00 -20.38
C SER A 56 17.38 4.68 -19.26
N ASP A 57 16.94 4.71 -17.99
CA ASP A 57 17.76 4.34 -16.85
C ASP A 57 17.65 2.82 -16.62
N ALA A 58 18.68 2.09 -17.04
CA ALA A 58 18.73 0.64 -16.92
C ALA A 58 19.06 0.16 -15.50
N GLY A 59 19.67 1.01 -14.65
CA GLY A 59 20.31 0.61 -13.41
C GLY A 59 21.54 -0.27 -13.65
N ALA A 60 21.86 -1.11 -12.70
CA ALA A 60 22.96 -2.07 -12.80
C ALA A 60 22.72 -3.13 -13.89
N SER A 61 23.82 -3.61 -14.49
CA SER A 61 23.80 -4.80 -15.33
C SER A 61 24.03 -6.03 -14.46
N LEU A 62 23.13 -7.01 -14.53
CA LEU A 62 23.19 -8.25 -13.78
C LEU A 62 23.88 -9.34 -14.60
N ALA A 63 24.44 -10.37 -13.93
CA ALA A 63 25.32 -11.36 -14.52
C ALA A 63 24.70 -12.12 -15.72
N ASN A 64 23.39 -12.35 -15.71
CA ASN A 64 22.66 -13.03 -16.78
C ASN A 64 22.30 -12.12 -17.96
N GLY A 65 22.82 -10.88 -18.01
CA GLY A 65 22.47 -9.85 -19.01
C GLY A 65 21.16 -9.15 -18.73
N GLN A 66 20.48 -9.44 -17.65
CA GLN A 66 19.31 -8.71 -17.17
C GLN A 66 19.71 -7.34 -16.64
N THR A 67 18.82 -6.36 -16.75
CA THR A 67 19.00 -5.03 -16.14
C THR A 67 18.28 -4.93 -14.81
N GLU A 68 18.82 -4.14 -13.89
CA GLU A 68 18.17 -3.88 -12.60
C GLU A 68 16.70 -3.40 -12.78
N LYS A 69 16.43 -2.52 -13.74
CA LYS A 69 15.07 -2.05 -14.03
C LYS A 69 14.08 -3.18 -14.35
N SER A 70 14.52 -4.21 -15.07
CA SER A 70 13.66 -5.35 -15.41
C SER A 70 13.45 -6.28 -14.21
N PHE A 71 14.50 -6.49 -13.43
CA PHE A 71 14.46 -7.26 -12.19
C PHE A 71 13.50 -6.61 -11.16
N THR A 72 13.67 -5.33 -10.86
CA THR A 72 12.87 -4.61 -9.86
C THR A 72 11.40 -4.53 -10.24
N LEU A 73 11.10 -4.39 -11.54
CA LEU A 73 9.72 -4.43 -12.04
C LEU A 73 9.10 -5.82 -11.82
N ALA A 74 9.82 -6.89 -12.17
CA ALA A 74 9.33 -8.26 -12.00
C ALA A 74 9.09 -8.58 -10.51
N LEU A 75 10.02 -8.20 -9.63
CA LEU A 75 9.88 -8.36 -8.18
C LEU A 75 8.69 -7.57 -7.63
N SER A 76 8.49 -6.32 -8.08
CA SER A 76 7.35 -5.50 -7.69
C SER A 76 6.01 -6.14 -8.07
N VAL A 77 5.90 -6.69 -9.29
CA VAL A 77 4.70 -7.41 -9.75
C VAL A 77 4.43 -8.63 -8.89
N ARG A 78 5.46 -9.41 -8.56
CA ARG A 78 5.34 -10.59 -7.70
C ARG A 78 4.89 -10.24 -6.28
N LEU A 79 5.54 -9.26 -5.65
CA LEU A 79 5.18 -8.75 -4.33
C LEU A 79 3.74 -8.22 -4.30
N ARG A 80 3.33 -7.44 -5.30
CA ARG A 80 1.96 -6.96 -5.43
C ARG A 80 0.96 -8.12 -5.44
N SER A 81 1.25 -9.18 -6.18
CA SER A 81 0.36 -10.35 -6.25
C SER A 81 0.24 -11.06 -4.89
N LEU A 82 1.35 -11.27 -4.19
CA LEU A 82 1.37 -11.90 -2.87
C LEU A 82 0.62 -11.08 -1.82
N LEU A 83 0.80 -9.77 -1.82
CA LEU A 83 0.17 -8.86 -0.87
C LEU A 83 -1.33 -8.68 -1.16
N ALA A 84 -1.70 -8.55 -2.43
CA ALA A 84 -3.10 -8.42 -2.85
C ALA A 84 -3.91 -9.67 -2.49
N ALA A 85 -3.34 -10.87 -2.61
CA ALA A 85 -3.95 -12.12 -2.18
C ALA A 85 -4.23 -12.18 -0.66
N ARG A 86 -3.61 -11.30 0.12
CA ARG A 86 -3.79 -11.15 1.57
C ARG A 86 -4.59 -9.89 1.95
N GLY A 87 -5.25 -9.26 0.96
CA GLY A 87 -6.10 -8.09 1.16
C GLY A 87 -5.34 -6.79 1.47
N ILE A 88 -4.04 -6.73 1.16
CA ILE A 88 -3.23 -5.52 1.26
C ILE A 88 -3.35 -4.74 -0.05
N GLN A 89 -3.67 -3.45 0.05
CA GLN A 89 -3.65 -2.57 -1.10
C GLN A 89 -2.20 -2.21 -1.45
N VAL A 90 -1.84 -2.38 -2.71
CA VAL A 90 -0.49 -2.04 -3.19
C VAL A 90 -0.58 -0.93 -4.22
N VAL A 91 0.25 0.09 -4.04
CA VAL A 91 0.51 1.16 -5.01
C VAL A 91 1.94 0.97 -5.51
N THR A 92 2.15 1.11 -6.81
CA THR A 92 3.47 0.99 -7.44
C THR A 92 3.87 2.29 -8.09
N THR A 93 5.17 2.60 -8.11
CA THR A 93 5.65 3.81 -8.80
C THR A 93 5.62 3.67 -10.32
N ARG A 94 5.72 2.44 -10.83
CA ARG A 94 5.57 2.10 -12.25
C ARG A 94 5.05 0.68 -12.42
N GLU A 95 4.33 0.45 -13.50
CA GLU A 95 3.77 -0.86 -13.87
C GLU A 95 4.32 -1.38 -15.21
N SER A 96 5.21 -0.61 -15.83
CA SER A 96 5.87 -0.92 -17.10
C SER A 96 7.30 -0.41 -17.09
N ASP A 97 8.04 -0.63 -18.16
CA ASP A 97 9.37 -0.04 -18.37
C ASP A 97 9.24 1.46 -18.72
N ALA A 98 8.88 2.25 -17.74
CA ALA A 98 8.71 3.70 -17.84
C ALA A 98 9.72 4.42 -16.95
N ALA A 99 10.26 5.55 -17.44
CA ALA A 99 11.05 6.45 -16.62
C ALA A 99 10.15 7.18 -15.63
N VAL A 100 10.52 7.13 -14.35
CA VAL A 100 9.84 7.86 -13.28
C VAL A 100 10.87 8.68 -12.51
N ASP A 101 10.68 9.99 -12.50
CA ASP A 101 11.56 10.91 -11.78
C ASP A 101 11.60 10.59 -10.27
N PRO A 102 12.78 10.70 -9.61
CA PRO A 102 12.92 10.42 -8.17
C PRO A 102 11.92 11.18 -7.29
N ASN A 103 11.63 12.44 -7.60
CA ASN A 103 10.65 13.21 -6.84
C ASN A 103 9.24 12.66 -7.02
N ARG A 104 8.91 12.25 -8.26
CA ARG A 104 7.60 11.65 -8.57
C ARG A 104 7.37 10.33 -7.84
N ARG A 105 8.42 9.53 -7.62
CA ARG A 105 8.34 8.30 -6.81
C ARG A 105 7.91 8.61 -5.38
N ALA A 106 8.56 9.59 -4.75
CA ALA A 106 8.19 10.04 -3.40
C ALA A 106 6.79 10.67 -3.35
N GLU A 107 6.40 11.47 -4.36
CA GLU A 107 5.05 12.03 -4.45
C GLU A 107 3.97 10.94 -4.52
N ILE A 108 4.18 9.89 -5.32
CA ILE A 108 3.24 8.75 -5.40
C ILE A 108 3.09 8.11 -4.02
N ALA A 109 4.19 7.88 -3.29
CA ALA A 109 4.17 7.33 -1.94
C ALA A 109 3.36 8.20 -0.98
N ASN A 110 3.62 9.50 -1.00
CA ASN A 110 3.01 10.46 -0.09
C ASN A 110 1.53 10.66 -0.37
N HIS A 111 1.11 10.69 -1.64
CA HIS A 111 -0.30 10.78 -2.02
C HIS A 111 -1.07 9.48 -1.72
N ALA A 112 -0.40 8.33 -1.79
CA ALA A 112 -1.02 7.05 -1.45
C ALA A 112 -1.28 6.88 0.05
N LEU A 113 -0.74 7.77 0.91
CA LEU A 113 -0.77 7.65 2.37
C LEU A 113 -0.31 6.25 2.81
N ALA A 114 0.77 5.76 2.21
CA ALA A 114 1.27 4.42 2.45
C ALA A 114 1.73 4.23 3.90
N GLN A 115 1.47 3.06 4.47
CA GLN A 115 1.90 2.68 5.81
C GLN A 115 3.20 1.87 5.83
N ALA A 116 3.67 1.44 4.66
CA ALA A 116 4.99 0.89 4.44
C ALA A 116 5.43 1.18 2.99
N CYS A 117 6.69 1.56 2.82
CA CYS A 117 7.28 1.90 1.54
C CYS A 117 8.56 1.08 1.33
N LEU A 118 8.65 0.36 0.22
CA LEU A 118 9.84 -0.37 -0.16
C LEU A 118 10.35 0.15 -1.50
N SER A 119 11.60 0.62 -1.53
CA SER A 119 12.33 0.91 -2.77
C SER A 119 13.16 -0.32 -3.12
N LEU A 120 12.86 -0.94 -4.26
CA LEU A 120 13.41 -2.22 -4.68
C LEU A 120 14.58 -1.97 -5.62
N HIS A 121 15.71 -2.58 -5.32
CA HIS A 121 16.97 -2.52 -6.05
C HIS A 121 17.56 -3.91 -6.25
N ALA A 122 18.52 -4.04 -7.15
CA ALA A 122 19.32 -5.24 -7.32
C ALA A 122 20.76 -4.87 -7.68
N SER A 123 21.70 -5.70 -7.21
CA SER A 123 23.12 -5.50 -7.43
C SER A 123 23.83 -6.85 -7.54
N GLU A 124 24.89 -6.94 -8.34
CA GLU A 124 25.80 -8.07 -8.34
C GLU A 124 26.84 -7.98 -7.20
N SER A 125 26.84 -6.86 -6.47
CA SER A 125 27.77 -6.62 -5.38
C SER A 125 27.16 -7.03 -4.05
N GLY A 126 27.95 -7.71 -3.21
CA GLY A 126 27.52 -8.15 -1.88
C GLY A 126 26.97 -9.56 -1.87
N SER A 127 26.19 -9.89 -0.84
CA SER A 127 25.58 -11.21 -0.68
C SER A 127 24.25 -11.10 0.06
N GLY A 128 23.21 -11.76 -0.46
CA GLY A 128 21.90 -11.81 0.13
C GLY A 128 21.10 -10.51 -0.06
N VAL A 129 20.46 -10.03 0.98
CA VAL A 129 19.63 -8.82 0.92
C VAL A 129 20.23 -7.71 1.78
N HIS A 130 20.45 -6.56 1.16
CA HIS A 130 20.93 -5.37 1.86
C HIS A 130 19.73 -4.43 2.14
N LEU A 131 19.49 -4.14 3.40
CA LEU A 131 18.45 -3.23 3.84
C LEU A 131 19.06 -1.89 4.23
N PHE A 132 18.59 -0.83 3.58
CA PHE A 132 19.05 0.53 3.86
C PHE A 132 17.91 1.36 4.41
N ALA A 133 18.09 1.92 5.61
CA ALA A 133 17.26 2.96 6.16
C ALA A 133 17.90 4.34 5.93
N SER A 134 17.09 5.39 5.94
CA SER A 134 17.58 6.76 5.87
C SER A 134 18.56 7.09 6.99
N SER A 135 19.64 7.80 6.65
CA SER A 135 20.62 8.32 7.62
C SER A 135 20.18 9.63 8.27
N LEU A 136 19.03 10.19 7.91
CA LEU A 136 18.49 11.39 8.56
C LEU A 136 18.34 11.17 10.05
N SER A 137 18.54 12.23 10.82
CA SER A 137 18.25 12.22 12.25
C SER A 137 16.74 12.22 12.48
N PRO A 138 16.23 11.44 13.45
CA PRO A 138 14.82 11.48 13.81
C PRO A 138 14.40 12.90 14.22
N ALA A 139 13.27 13.37 13.69
CA ALA A 139 12.69 14.65 14.03
C ALA A 139 11.20 14.49 14.35
N GLN A 140 10.66 15.42 15.14
CA GLN A 140 9.21 15.49 15.34
C GLN A 140 8.52 15.93 14.03
N PRO A 141 7.33 15.41 13.73
CA PRO A 141 6.54 15.88 12.60
C PRO A 141 6.34 17.40 12.71
N ALA A 142 6.75 18.12 11.68
CA ALA A 142 6.61 19.56 11.62
C ALA A 142 5.65 19.96 10.51
N ARG A 143 4.82 20.97 10.77
CA ARG A 143 3.84 21.49 9.79
C ARG A 143 4.48 21.95 8.47
N PHE A 144 5.74 22.37 8.52
CA PHE A 144 6.52 22.88 7.41
C PHE A 144 7.88 22.16 7.32
N ALA A 145 7.88 20.84 7.33
CA ALA A 145 9.09 20.07 7.06
C ALA A 145 9.47 20.21 5.58
N ALA A 146 10.78 20.31 5.32
CA ALA A 146 11.28 20.28 3.95
C ALA A 146 10.96 18.90 3.35
N TRP A 147 10.30 18.87 2.20
CA TRP A 147 9.83 17.61 1.61
C TRP A 147 10.96 16.61 1.29
N LYS A 148 12.16 17.09 0.95
CA LYS A 148 13.36 16.25 0.74
C LYS A 148 13.88 15.54 2.02
N THR A 149 13.35 15.89 3.16
CA THR A 149 13.70 15.31 4.47
C THR A 149 12.45 14.83 5.21
N ALA A 150 11.38 14.55 4.49
CA ALA A 150 10.11 14.07 5.07
C ALA A 150 10.32 12.82 5.91
N GLN A 151 11.27 11.96 5.54
CA GLN A 151 11.63 10.75 6.24
C GLN A 151 12.11 10.98 7.68
N ALA A 152 12.61 12.18 8.01
CA ALA A 152 13.08 12.48 9.37
C ALA A 152 12.00 12.22 10.43
N ALA A 153 10.72 12.46 10.11
CA ALA A 153 9.60 12.16 11.00
C ALA A 153 9.29 10.66 11.12
N TRP A 154 9.82 9.84 10.21
CA TRP A 154 9.50 8.42 10.08
C TRP A 154 10.67 7.49 10.39
N VAL A 155 11.88 8.02 10.57
CA VAL A 155 13.11 7.21 10.75
C VAL A 155 12.95 6.12 11.80
N THR A 156 12.38 6.42 12.96
CA THR A 156 12.19 5.43 14.03
C THR A 156 11.29 4.27 13.56
N ARG A 157 10.19 4.58 12.87
CA ARG A 157 9.29 3.56 12.32
C ARG A 157 9.92 2.81 11.15
N SER A 158 10.74 3.49 10.34
CA SER A 158 11.50 2.85 9.25
C SER A 158 12.51 1.85 9.77
N LEU A 159 13.18 2.16 10.89
CA LEU A 159 14.09 1.21 11.56
C LEU A 159 13.33 0.00 12.12
N ALA A 160 12.13 0.20 12.68
CA ALA A 160 11.29 -0.91 13.12
C ALA A 160 10.83 -1.79 11.93
N LEU A 161 10.39 -1.18 10.82
CA LEU A 161 10.06 -1.90 9.59
C LEU A 161 11.28 -2.68 9.05
N THR A 162 12.47 -2.04 9.06
CA THR A 162 13.72 -2.71 8.66
C THR A 162 13.98 -3.94 9.55
N GLY A 163 13.73 -3.84 10.85
CA GLY A 163 13.86 -4.96 11.79
C GLY A 163 12.90 -6.11 11.48
N ALA A 164 11.65 -5.81 11.18
CA ALA A 164 10.65 -6.81 10.80
C ALA A 164 11.03 -7.53 9.50
N ILE A 165 11.45 -6.77 8.48
CA ILE A 165 11.93 -7.32 7.21
C ILE A 165 13.18 -8.20 7.43
N ASN A 166 14.14 -7.73 8.22
CA ASN A 166 15.35 -8.50 8.55
C ASN A 166 15.00 -9.84 9.21
N ALA A 167 14.09 -9.83 10.19
CA ALA A 167 13.70 -11.06 10.89
C ALA A 167 13.06 -12.08 9.92
N ALA A 168 12.16 -11.64 9.04
CA ALA A 168 11.52 -12.51 8.07
C ALA A 168 12.50 -13.09 7.04
N LEU A 169 13.44 -12.27 6.55
CA LEU A 169 14.47 -12.74 5.61
C LEU A 169 15.41 -13.76 6.27
N GLN A 170 15.84 -13.50 7.51
CA GLN A 170 16.68 -14.45 8.25
C GLN A 170 15.94 -15.76 8.54
N GLN A 171 14.65 -15.71 8.86
CA GLN A 171 13.83 -16.92 9.03
C GLN A 171 13.70 -17.73 7.73
N ALA A 172 13.75 -17.05 6.58
CA ALA A 172 13.81 -17.71 5.26
C ALA A 172 15.21 -18.21 4.88
N GLY A 173 16.19 -18.11 5.78
CA GLY A 173 17.57 -18.53 5.56
C GLY A 173 18.36 -17.63 4.59
N ILE A 174 17.94 -16.39 4.43
CA ILE A 174 18.59 -15.40 3.56
C ILE A 174 19.55 -14.54 4.39
N HIS A 175 20.77 -14.37 3.88
CA HIS A 175 21.74 -13.47 4.50
C HIS A 175 21.26 -12.01 4.39
N VAL A 176 21.38 -11.24 5.47
CA VAL A 176 20.93 -9.84 5.51
C VAL A 176 22.01 -8.93 6.06
N THR A 177 22.24 -7.84 5.35
CA THR A 177 23.08 -6.73 5.81
C THR A 177 22.23 -5.50 6.08
N LEU A 178 22.44 -4.83 7.21
CA LEU A 178 21.73 -3.62 7.60
C LEU A 178 22.63 -2.41 7.53
N SER A 179 22.16 -1.33 6.93
CA SER A 179 22.89 -0.08 6.85
C SER A 179 21.98 1.14 6.91
N ARG A 180 22.60 2.31 7.10
CA ARG A 180 21.92 3.60 6.98
C ARG A 180 22.72 4.50 6.05
N THR A 181 22.05 5.10 5.08
CA THR A 181 22.68 6.01 4.12
C THR A 181 21.71 7.09 3.66
N SER A 182 22.21 8.11 2.97
CA SER A 182 21.33 9.07 2.31
C SER A 182 20.74 8.45 1.04
N LEU A 183 19.43 8.51 0.95
CA LEU A 183 18.62 7.88 -0.11
C LEU A 183 17.61 8.91 -0.60
N PRO A 184 17.91 9.72 -1.63
CA PRO A 184 17.08 10.87 -2.01
C PRO A 184 15.59 10.57 -2.22
N VAL A 185 15.26 9.41 -2.78
CA VAL A 185 13.87 8.96 -2.96
C VAL A 185 13.24 8.64 -1.61
N VAL A 186 13.89 7.77 -0.82
CA VAL A 186 13.42 7.34 0.50
C VAL A 186 13.36 8.52 1.46
N ASP A 187 14.38 9.40 1.45
CA ASP A 187 14.46 10.58 2.33
C ASP A 187 13.28 11.55 2.13
N SER A 188 12.68 11.52 0.94
CA SER A 188 11.51 12.34 0.56
C SER A 188 10.16 11.64 0.82
N MET A 189 10.13 10.39 1.24
CA MET A 189 8.90 9.66 1.55
C MET A 189 8.38 9.96 2.95
N ALA A 190 7.10 10.24 3.07
CA ALA A 190 6.39 10.47 4.35
C ALA A 190 5.68 9.19 4.83
N CYS A 191 6.40 8.09 4.90
CA CYS A 191 5.95 6.76 5.35
C CYS A 191 7.14 6.01 5.98
N PRO A 192 6.94 4.96 6.79
CA PRO A 192 8.01 4.03 7.12
C PRO A 192 8.59 3.46 5.84
N ALA A 193 9.88 3.71 5.56
CA ALA A 193 10.48 3.39 4.26
C ALA A 193 11.84 2.70 4.41
N VAL A 194 12.07 1.71 3.54
CA VAL A 194 13.30 0.90 3.47
C VAL A 194 13.67 0.72 2.00
N ALA A 195 14.94 0.92 1.66
CA ALA A 195 15.46 0.41 0.39
C ALA A 195 15.93 -1.04 0.59
N VAL A 196 15.52 -1.90 -0.33
CA VAL A 196 15.79 -3.33 -0.32
C VAL A 196 16.58 -3.65 -1.58
N GLU A 197 17.86 -3.90 -1.43
CA GLU A 197 18.75 -4.31 -2.51
C GLU A 197 19.00 -5.81 -2.45
N ILE A 198 18.65 -6.52 -3.50
CA ILE A 198 18.83 -7.95 -3.63
C ILE A 198 20.12 -8.23 -4.39
N ALA A 199 20.99 -9.02 -3.79
CA ALA A 199 22.23 -9.50 -4.39
C ALA A 199 22.23 -11.04 -4.44
N PRO A 200 23.13 -11.69 -5.22
CA PRO A 200 23.33 -13.12 -5.15
C PRO A 200 23.63 -13.56 -3.71
N ASP A 201 23.06 -14.67 -3.25
CA ASP A 201 23.32 -15.15 -1.88
C ASP A 201 24.43 -16.22 -1.88
N HIS A 202 25.65 -15.80 -1.55
CA HIS A 202 26.83 -16.65 -1.45
C HIS A 202 27.14 -17.09 0.00
N ALA A 203 26.37 -16.54 0.97
CA ALA A 203 26.61 -16.76 2.40
C ALA A 203 25.68 -17.82 3.02
N ALA A 204 24.82 -18.44 2.23
CA ALA A 204 23.97 -19.52 2.72
C ALA A 204 24.82 -20.56 3.46
N ALA A 205 24.42 -20.93 4.68
CA ALA A 205 25.16 -21.80 5.61
C ALA A 205 25.51 -23.20 5.06
N SER A 206 24.97 -23.55 3.91
CA SER A 206 25.32 -24.72 3.11
C SER A 206 26.20 -24.25 1.93
N GLN A 207 27.49 -24.46 2.01
CA GLN A 207 28.49 -24.08 1.01
C GLN A 207 28.26 -24.67 -0.38
N THR A 208 27.12 -25.25 -0.67
CA THR A 208 26.79 -25.94 -1.93
C THR A 208 25.69 -25.29 -2.72
N VAL A 209 25.01 -24.26 -2.19
CA VAL A 209 23.91 -23.57 -2.90
C VAL A 209 24.24 -22.09 -3.02
N HIS A 210 24.84 -21.72 -4.13
CA HIS A 210 24.90 -20.33 -4.57
C HIS A 210 23.52 -19.99 -5.15
N SER A 211 22.91 -18.93 -4.67
CA SER A 211 21.64 -18.45 -5.20
C SER A 211 21.88 -17.18 -5.99
N ASP A 212 21.85 -17.29 -7.30
CA ASP A 212 22.01 -16.16 -8.22
C ASP A 212 20.69 -15.38 -8.38
N LEU A 213 20.78 -14.18 -8.94
CA LEU A 213 19.59 -13.32 -9.14
C LEU A 213 18.62 -13.84 -10.20
N ASP A 214 19.00 -14.87 -10.96
CA ASP A 214 18.13 -15.58 -11.90
C ASP A 214 17.58 -16.91 -11.32
N ASP A 215 17.96 -17.28 -10.09
CA ASP A 215 17.40 -18.44 -9.40
C ASP A 215 15.94 -18.17 -8.99
N PRO A 216 14.94 -18.86 -9.58
CA PRO A 216 13.54 -18.62 -9.27
C PRO A 216 13.16 -19.00 -7.83
N GLU A 217 13.88 -19.97 -7.22
CA GLU A 217 13.62 -20.39 -5.84
C GLU A 217 14.11 -19.31 -4.86
N TYR A 218 15.29 -18.75 -5.10
CA TYR A 218 15.81 -17.65 -4.31
C TYR A 218 14.89 -16.44 -4.36
N LEU A 219 14.50 -16.01 -5.57
CA LEU A 219 13.57 -14.89 -5.75
C LEU A 219 12.19 -15.15 -5.12
N THR A 220 11.76 -16.41 -5.13
CA THR A 220 10.53 -16.79 -4.44
C THR A 220 10.66 -16.61 -2.95
N ARG A 221 11.72 -17.14 -2.34
CA ARG A 221 11.99 -17.01 -0.91
C ARG A 221 12.08 -15.54 -0.47
N VAL A 222 12.82 -14.72 -1.24
CA VAL A 222 12.93 -13.27 -0.96
C VAL A 222 11.55 -12.60 -1.02
N ALA A 223 10.78 -12.83 -2.08
CA ALA A 223 9.47 -12.19 -2.24
C ALA A 223 8.47 -12.64 -1.14
N GLU A 224 8.47 -13.93 -0.79
CA GLU A 224 7.60 -14.45 0.27
C GLU A 224 7.99 -13.92 1.65
N ALA A 225 9.29 -13.82 1.95
CA ALA A 225 9.77 -13.23 3.20
C ALA A 225 9.42 -11.75 3.33
N LEU A 226 9.59 -10.96 2.26
CA LEU A 226 9.19 -9.55 2.23
C LEU A 226 7.67 -9.41 2.39
N ALA A 227 6.89 -10.26 1.74
CA ALA A 227 5.43 -10.24 1.88
C ALA A 227 5.01 -10.63 3.31
N ALA A 228 5.63 -11.63 3.92
CA ALA A 228 5.37 -12.05 5.30
C ALA A 228 5.63 -10.91 6.29
N ALA A 229 6.79 -10.24 6.16
CA ALA A 229 7.14 -9.07 6.99
C ALA A 229 6.09 -7.95 6.88
N LEU A 230 5.60 -7.65 5.68
CA LEU A 230 4.60 -6.60 5.47
C LEU A 230 3.21 -6.99 5.99
N ILE A 231 2.86 -8.27 5.95
CA ILE A 231 1.62 -8.80 6.55
C ILE A 231 1.66 -8.69 8.07
N GLU A 232 2.79 -9.05 8.68
CA GLU A 232 3.02 -8.89 10.13
C GLU A 232 3.01 -7.41 10.53
N TRP A 233 3.74 -6.58 9.80
CA TRP A 233 3.76 -5.12 9.99
C TRP A 233 2.36 -4.49 9.98
N ARG A 234 1.46 -4.98 9.12
CA ARG A 234 0.06 -4.52 9.10
C ARG A 234 -0.64 -4.79 10.43
N THR A 235 -0.42 -5.96 11.04
CA THR A 235 -1.08 -6.32 12.31
C THR A 235 -0.56 -5.50 13.48
N GLU A 236 0.71 -5.14 13.47
CA GLU A 236 1.32 -4.26 14.47
C GLU A 236 0.86 -2.80 14.31
N ALA A 237 0.71 -2.34 13.06
CA ALA A 237 0.27 -0.98 12.76
C ALA A 237 -1.21 -0.74 13.04
N HIS A 238 -2.01 -1.79 13.00
CA HIS A 238 -3.47 -1.78 13.23
C HIS A 238 -3.85 -2.97 14.11
N PRO A 239 -3.53 -2.94 15.43
CA PRO A 239 -4.02 -3.97 16.34
C PRO A 239 -5.56 -3.95 16.32
N LEU A 240 -6.16 -5.15 16.19
CA LEU A 240 -7.62 -5.38 16.12
C LEU A 240 -8.32 -4.91 17.39
#